data_681a02b7b85c5fb870896d505c13eab0
#
_entry.id   681a02b7b85c5fb870896d505c13eab0
#
_cell.length_a   1.000
_cell.length_b   1.000
_cell.length_c   1.000
_cell.angle_alpha   90.00
_cell.angle_beta   90.00
_cell.angle_gamma   90.00
#
_symmetry.space_group_name_H-M   'P 1'
#
loop_
_entity.id
_entity.type
_entity.pdbx_description
1 polymer ?
#
loop_
_entity_poly.entity_id
_entity_poly.type
_entity_poly.pdbx_seq_one_letter_code
_entity_poly.pdbx_strand_id
1 'polypeptide(L)'
;MAKEKFARNKPHVNIGTIGHVDHGKTTLTAAITKYFGDFKAYDQIDGAPEEKARGITISTAHVEYETESRHYAHVDCPGHADYVKNMITGAAQMDGGILVVNAADGPMPQTREHILLARQVGVPALVVFMNKVDQVDDEELLELVEMEIRELLSTYDFPGDDIPIVAGSALAAMEGRDPEIGENKIRELMAAVDEYIPTPARAVDQPFLMPIEDVFSISGRGTVVTGRVERGVINVGDSIEIVGIKDTQTTTCTGVEMFRKLLDRGEAGDNIGALLRGIDREKVERGQVLCKPGSVNPHTKFEAEVYILTKEEGGRHTPFFANYRPQFYFRTTDVTGTCILPEGTEMVMPGDNLKLSAELIAPIAMEEGLRFAIREGGRTVGSGVVSKILA
;
A
#
# COMPACT_ATOMS: atom_id res chain seq x y z
N MET A 1 32.21 -8.37 -3.19
CA MET A 1 31.71 -9.43 -2.31
C MET A 1 30.51 -10.07 -2.99
N ALA A 2 30.35 -11.39 -2.91
CA ALA A 2 29.15 -12.06 -3.43
C ALA A 2 27.96 -11.63 -2.55
N LYS A 3 26.82 -11.31 -3.17
CA LYS A 3 25.60 -11.00 -2.41
C LYS A 3 25.11 -12.26 -1.69
N GLU A 4 24.61 -12.10 -0.49
CA GLU A 4 23.97 -13.17 0.27
C GLU A 4 22.71 -13.69 -0.46
N LYS A 5 22.40 -14.98 -0.24
CA LYS A 5 21.12 -15.56 -0.68
C LYS A 5 20.08 -15.39 0.44
N PHE A 6 18.87 -15.01 0.04
CA PHE A 6 17.73 -14.96 0.97
C PHE A 6 17.30 -16.39 1.32
N ALA A 7 17.12 -16.67 2.63
CA ALA A 7 16.64 -17.97 3.12
C ALA A 7 15.18 -17.82 3.61
N ARG A 8 14.27 -18.62 3.05
CA ARG A 8 12.85 -18.63 3.43
C ARG A 8 12.62 -19.58 4.61
N ASN A 9 12.95 -19.14 5.83
CA ASN A 9 12.85 -19.96 7.03
C ASN A 9 11.56 -19.70 7.83
N LYS A 10 10.86 -18.59 7.55
CA LYS A 10 9.63 -18.16 8.24
C LYS A 10 8.59 -17.71 7.23
N PRO A 11 7.28 -17.76 7.58
CA PRO A 11 6.24 -17.13 6.79
C PRO A 11 6.56 -15.65 6.55
N HIS A 12 6.41 -15.20 5.32
CA HIS A 12 6.64 -13.81 4.90
C HIS A 12 5.32 -13.04 4.90
N VAL A 13 5.30 -11.89 5.58
CA VAL A 13 4.12 -11.01 5.71
C VAL A 13 4.51 -9.58 5.36
N ASN A 14 3.73 -8.94 4.50
CA ASN A 14 3.89 -7.53 4.18
C ASN A 14 3.02 -6.72 5.12
N ILE A 15 3.62 -5.84 5.89
CA ILE A 15 2.93 -4.93 6.79
C ILE A 15 3.32 -3.48 6.46
N GLY A 16 2.55 -2.52 6.93
CA GLY A 16 2.97 -1.13 6.79
C GLY A 16 2.31 -0.21 7.78
N THR A 17 2.90 0.97 7.95
CA THR A 17 2.38 2.05 8.77
C THR A 17 1.53 3.00 7.94
N ILE A 18 0.32 3.28 8.45
CA ILE A 18 -0.62 4.27 7.90
C ILE A 18 -1.09 5.21 9.01
N GLY A 19 -1.61 6.37 8.65
CA GLY A 19 -2.11 7.37 9.60
C GLY A 19 -1.71 8.79 9.21
N HIS A 20 -2.15 9.76 9.99
CA HIS A 20 -1.95 11.19 9.72
C HIS A 20 -0.46 11.59 9.68
N VAL A 21 -0.16 12.71 9.01
CA VAL A 21 1.17 13.35 9.08
C VAL A 21 1.51 13.68 10.54
N ASP A 22 2.78 13.60 10.92
CA ASP A 22 3.30 13.88 12.25
C ASP A 22 2.77 12.97 13.40
N HIS A 23 2.00 11.93 13.13
CA HIS A 23 1.61 10.94 14.14
C HIS A 23 2.76 9.97 14.53
N GLY A 24 3.90 10.03 13.84
CA GLY A 24 5.12 9.30 14.19
C GLY A 24 5.26 7.93 13.54
N LYS A 25 4.70 7.73 12.33
CA LYS A 25 4.82 6.48 11.56
C LYS A 25 6.27 6.06 11.34
N THR A 26 7.08 6.94 10.77
CA THR A 26 8.49 6.69 10.48
C THR A 26 9.31 6.49 11.75
N THR A 27 8.99 7.20 12.84
CA THR A 27 9.61 6.98 14.16
C THR A 27 9.27 5.60 14.71
N LEU A 28 8.02 5.15 14.55
CA LEU A 28 7.60 3.81 14.94
C LEU A 28 8.31 2.74 14.10
N THR A 29 8.39 2.94 12.77
CA THR A 29 9.11 2.05 11.86
C THR A 29 10.58 1.92 12.28
N ALA A 30 11.24 3.04 12.61
CA ALA A 30 12.62 3.03 13.13
C ALA A 30 12.73 2.29 14.48
N ALA A 31 11.77 2.49 15.40
CA ALA A 31 11.74 1.80 16.69
C ALA A 31 11.58 0.28 16.50
N ILE A 32 10.71 -0.17 15.61
CA ILE A 32 10.55 -1.60 15.29
C ILE A 32 11.85 -2.19 14.75
N THR A 33 12.52 -1.53 13.79
CA THR A 33 13.79 -2.04 13.25
C THR A 33 14.89 -2.11 14.29
N LYS A 34 14.87 -1.23 15.32
CA LYS A 34 15.85 -1.24 16.42
C LYS A 34 15.78 -2.51 17.25
N TYR A 35 14.58 -3.07 17.46
CA TYR A 35 14.39 -4.23 18.35
C TYR A 35 14.22 -5.56 17.60
N PHE A 36 13.86 -5.53 16.32
CA PHE A 36 13.51 -6.72 15.55
C PHE A 36 14.31 -6.92 14.26
N GLY A 37 15.19 -6.00 13.90
CA GLY A 37 15.95 -6.08 12.66
C GLY A 37 17.26 -5.29 12.66
N ASP A 38 17.73 -4.98 11.47
CA ASP A 38 18.85 -4.06 11.30
C ASP A 38 18.34 -2.63 11.50
N PHE A 39 18.77 -1.99 12.59
CA PHE A 39 18.35 -0.64 12.92
C PHE A 39 18.50 0.32 11.75
N LYS A 40 17.40 1.02 11.43
CA LYS A 40 17.34 2.12 10.48
C LYS A 40 16.94 3.40 11.20
N ALA A 41 17.82 4.38 11.18
CA ALA A 41 17.49 5.69 11.72
C ALA A 41 16.48 6.39 10.81
N TYR A 42 15.76 7.39 11.34
CA TYR A 42 14.75 8.17 10.63
C TYR A 42 15.24 8.67 9.26
N ASP A 43 16.44 9.25 9.20
CA ASP A 43 17.07 9.80 7.99
C ASP A 43 17.56 8.75 6.99
N GLN A 44 17.51 7.48 7.37
CA GLN A 44 17.80 6.34 6.48
C GLN A 44 16.50 5.76 5.88
N ILE A 45 15.37 5.94 6.56
CA ILE A 45 14.03 5.58 6.09
C ILE A 45 13.57 6.69 5.13
N ASP A 46 13.45 7.93 5.60
CA ASP A 46 13.18 9.13 4.81
C ASP A 46 14.48 9.66 4.21
N GLY A 47 14.98 8.97 3.19
CA GLY A 47 16.33 9.16 2.66
C GLY A 47 16.46 10.24 1.59
N ALA A 48 15.36 10.64 0.93
CA ALA A 48 15.39 11.60 -0.16
C ALA A 48 15.70 13.02 0.33
N PRO A 49 16.46 13.85 -0.44
CA PRO A 49 16.77 15.22 -0.04
C PRO A 49 15.54 16.07 0.29
N GLU A 50 14.43 15.88 -0.44
CA GLU A 50 13.19 16.61 -0.23
C GLU A 50 12.48 16.15 1.06
N GLU A 51 12.48 14.86 1.38
CA GLU A 51 11.95 14.31 2.63
C GLU A 51 12.69 14.88 3.84
N LYS A 52 14.03 14.90 3.77
CA LYS A 52 14.87 15.48 4.83
C LYS A 52 14.66 16.99 5.00
N ALA A 53 14.47 17.71 3.90
CA ALA A 53 14.25 19.16 3.94
C ALA A 53 12.88 19.54 4.50
N ARG A 54 11.86 18.71 4.27
CA ARG A 54 10.48 18.95 4.73
C ARG A 54 10.15 18.26 6.05
N GLY A 55 10.93 17.24 6.47
CA GLY A 55 10.68 16.42 7.65
C GLY A 55 9.42 15.54 7.52
N ILE A 56 9.03 15.18 6.29
CA ILE A 56 7.85 14.34 6.01
C ILE A 56 8.20 13.25 5.00
N THR A 57 7.58 12.09 5.14
CA THR A 57 7.68 10.99 4.17
C THR A 57 6.93 11.35 2.90
N ILE A 58 7.58 11.23 1.75
CA ILE A 58 7.02 11.51 0.41
C ILE A 58 6.81 10.20 -0.35
N SER A 59 7.86 9.37 -0.40
CA SER A 59 7.85 8.08 -1.08
C SER A 59 7.68 6.96 -0.06
N THR A 60 7.16 5.81 -0.49
CA THR A 60 7.15 4.61 0.36
C THR A 60 8.56 4.12 0.62
N ALA A 61 8.90 3.87 1.87
CA ALA A 61 10.17 3.26 2.26
C ALA A 61 9.94 1.80 2.66
N HIS A 62 10.88 0.92 2.31
CA HIS A 62 10.80 -0.50 2.61
C HIS A 62 11.93 -0.91 3.56
N VAL A 63 11.56 -1.53 4.66
CA VAL A 63 12.51 -2.12 5.62
C VAL A 63 12.13 -3.58 5.89
N GLU A 64 13.11 -4.39 6.35
CA GLU A 64 12.88 -5.78 6.75
C GLU A 64 13.20 -5.97 8.22
N TYR A 65 12.46 -6.86 8.88
CA TYR A 65 12.74 -7.33 10.24
C TYR A 65 12.06 -8.68 10.50
N GLU A 66 12.38 -9.31 11.62
CA GLU A 66 11.84 -10.61 11.99
C GLU A 66 11.40 -10.65 13.45
N THR A 67 10.29 -11.34 13.70
CA THR A 67 9.94 -11.87 15.02
C THR A 67 10.40 -13.34 15.13
N GLU A 68 10.10 -13.98 16.22
CA GLU A 68 10.37 -15.43 16.34
C GLU A 68 9.56 -16.25 15.32
N SER A 69 8.34 -15.81 15.01
CA SER A 69 7.37 -16.53 14.19
C SER A 69 7.37 -16.13 12.72
N ARG A 70 7.73 -14.90 12.36
CA ARG A 70 7.52 -14.34 11.02
C ARG A 70 8.67 -13.45 10.54
N HIS A 71 8.83 -13.38 9.21
CA HIS A 71 9.63 -12.39 8.51
C HIS A 71 8.72 -11.31 7.93
N TYR A 72 9.04 -10.05 8.17
CA TYR A 72 8.24 -8.91 7.73
C TYR A 72 8.97 -8.05 6.70
N ALA A 73 8.28 -7.75 5.59
CA ALA A 73 8.56 -6.58 4.77
C ALA A 73 7.65 -5.45 5.23
N HIS A 74 8.21 -4.33 5.63
CA HIS A 74 7.46 -3.20 6.15
C HIS A 74 7.53 -2.02 5.19
N VAL A 75 6.36 -1.48 4.85
CA VAL A 75 6.19 -0.32 3.99
C VAL A 75 5.83 0.88 4.87
N ASP A 76 6.72 1.85 5.00
CA ASP A 76 6.40 3.13 5.64
C ASP A 76 5.70 4.04 4.63
N CYS A 77 4.44 4.39 4.90
CA CYS A 77 3.60 5.16 3.99
C CYS A 77 3.60 6.65 4.33
N PRO A 78 3.59 7.55 3.31
CA PRO A 78 3.43 8.96 3.55
C PRO A 78 2.10 9.28 4.24
N GLY A 79 2.10 10.28 5.11
CA GLY A 79 0.91 10.73 5.84
C GLY A 79 0.23 11.96 5.22
N HIS A 80 0.93 12.71 4.38
CA HIS A 80 0.43 13.97 3.83
C HIS A 80 -0.52 13.76 2.65
N ALA A 81 -1.59 14.55 2.58
CA ALA A 81 -2.62 14.46 1.55
C ALA A 81 -2.09 14.55 0.09
N ASP A 82 -1.03 15.32 -0.14
CA ASP A 82 -0.43 15.46 -1.48
C ASP A 82 0.20 14.15 -1.99
N TYR A 83 0.53 13.22 -1.10
CA TYR A 83 1.22 11.96 -1.43
C TYR A 83 0.32 10.72 -1.31
N VAL A 84 -0.99 10.90 -1.28
CA VAL A 84 -1.97 9.80 -1.17
C VAL A 84 -1.79 8.75 -2.26
N LYS A 85 -1.33 9.12 -3.46
CA LYS A 85 -1.00 8.15 -4.52
C LYS A 85 0.06 7.13 -4.06
N ASN A 86 1.10 7.60 -3.37
CA ASN A 86 2.14 6.72 -2.82
C ASN A 86 1.61 5.91 -1.64
N MET A 87 0.73 6.50 -0.82
CA MET A 87 0.03 5.77 0.25
C MET A 87 -0.83 4.63 -0.31
N ILE A 88 -1.64 4.87 -1.34
CA ILE A 88 -2.45 3.84 -2.00
C ILE A 88 -1.56 2.70 -2.54
N THR A 89 -0.46 3.05 -3.20
CA THR A 89 0.49 2.06 -3.73
C THR A 89 1.10 1.23 -2.60
N GLY A 90 1.51 1.85 -1.51
CA GLY A 90 2.04 1.16 -0.33
C GLY A 90 0.99 0.26 0.32
N ALA A 91 -0.22 0.78 0.55
CA ALA A 91 -1.30 0.01 1.17
C ALA A 91 -1.73 -1.20 0.34
N ALA A 92 -1.73 -1.10 -0.98
CA ALA A 92 -2.05 -2.22 -1.88
C ALA A 92 -1.08 -3.41 -1.76
N GLN A 93 0.11 -3.19 -1.18
CA GLN A 93 1.10 -4.25 -0.95
C GLN A 93 0.94 -4.96 0.40
N MET A 94 0.13 -4.42 1.31
CA MET A 94 0.05 -4.90 2.68
C MET A 94 -0.84 -6.14 2.83
N ASP A 95 -0.39 -7.08 3.63
CA ASP A 95 -1.18 -8.21 4.15
C ASP A 95 -1.83 -7.84 5.49
N GLY A 96 -1.42 -6.74 6.09
CA GLY A 96 -1.98 -6.11 7.27
C GLY A 96 -1.35 -4.74 7.49
N GLY A 97 -1.96 -3.89 8.30
CA GLY A 97 -1.48 -2.55 8.57
C GLY A 97 -1.37 -2.21 10.05
N ILE A 98 -0.48 -1.27 10.36
CA ILE A 98 -0.40 -0.62 11.67
C ILE A 98 -0.93 0.81 11.51
N LEU A 99 -2.09 1.08 12.07
CA LEU A 99 -2.63 2.43 12.13
C LEU A 99 -1.98 3.20 13.28
N VAL A 100 -1.30 4.29 12.97
CA VAL A 100 -0.62 5.11 13.96
C VAL A 100 -1.45 6.36 14.23
N VAL A 101 -1.88 6.54 15.48
CA VAL A 101 -2.67 7.69 15.93
C VAL A 101 -1.93 8.37 17.09
N ASN A 102 -1.80 9.69 17.04
CA ASN A 102 -1.27 10.47 18.15
C ASN A 102 -2.31 10.51 19.29
N ALA A 103 -1.90 10.10 20.49
CA ALA A 103 -2.77 10.05 21.67
C ALA A 103 -3.29 11.43 22.11
N ALA A 104 -2.56 12.51 21.82
CA ALA A 104 -2.98 13.88 22.19
C ALA A 104 -3.97 14.49 21.19
N ASP A 105 -3.89 14.11 19.91
CA ASP A 105 -4.69 14.69 18.83
C ASP A 105 -5.92 13.84 18.45
N GLY A 106 -5.85 12.53 18.72
CA GLY A 106 -6.84 11.56 18.26
C GLY A 106 -6.84 11.36 16.74
N PRO A 107 -7.92 10.76 16.19
CA PRO A 107 -8.06 10.57 14.74
C PRO A 107 -8.23 11.88 13.99
N MET A 108 -7.31 12.14 13.06
CA MET A 108 -7.24 13.33 12.22
C MET A 108 -7.78 13.05 10.79
N PRO A 109 -8.01 14.06 9.92
CA PRO A 109 -8.60 13.84 8.60
C PRO A 109 -7.90 12.79 7.74
N GLN A 110 -6.55 12.76 7.68
CA GLN A 110 -5.84 11.73 6.93
C GLN A 110 -5.92 10.36 7.60
N THR A 111 -6.14 10.26 8.91
CA THR A 111 -6.40 8.98 9.58
C THR A 111 -7.64 8.33 8.99
N ARG A 112 -8.73 9.10 8.84
CA ARG A 112 -9.99 8.64 8.21
C ARG A 112 -9.78 8.21 6.75
N GLU A 113 -9.10 9.05 5.97
CA GLU A 113 -8.80 8.75 4.56
C GLU A 113 -7.95 7.49 4.42
N HIS A 114 -6.94 7.29 5.27
CA HIS A 114 -6.06 6.13 5.22
C HIS A 114 -6.78 4.82 5.59
N ILE A 115 -7.68 4.84 6.58
CA ILE A 115 -8.52 3.67 6.91
C ILE A 115 -9.42 3.30 5.74
N LEU A 116 -10.11 4.30 5.17
CA LEU A 116 -10.95 4.11 3.98
C LEU A 116 -10.17 3.51 2.81
N LEU A 117 -9.00 4.08 2.49
CA LEU A 117 -8.17 3.61 1.39
C LEU A 117 -7.62 2.21 1.64
N ALA A 118 -7.17 1.91 2.86
CA ALA A 118 -6.73 0.57 3.24
C ALA A 118 -7.86 -0.46 3.02
N ARG A 119 -9.09 -0.11 3.40
CA ARG A 119 -10.26 -0.96 3.14
C ARG A 119 -10.51 -1.17 1.66
N GLN A 120 -10.43 -0.10 0.85
CA GLN A 120 -10.68 -0.15 -0.59
C GLN A 120 -9.62 -0.97 -1.36
N VAL A 121 -8.34 -0.85 -1.01
CA VAL A 121 -7.28 -1.66 -1.63
C VAL A 121 -7.24 -3.09 -1.11
N GLY A 122 -8.05 -3.42 -0.10
CA GLY A 122 -8.24 -4.78 0.39
C GLY A 122 -7.27 -5.21 1.49
N VAL A 123 -6.73 -4.28 2.28
CA VAL A 123 -5.98 -4.62 3.51
C VAL A 123 -6.91 -5.40 4.46
N PRO A 124 -6.61 -6.65 4.79
CA PRO A 124 -7.57 -7.52 5.48
C PRO A 124 -7.70 -7.22 6.98
N ALA A 125 -6.66 -6.73 7.62
CA ALA A 125 -6.64 -6.48 9.06
C ALA A 125 -5.71 -5.32 9.44
N LEU A 126 -6.07 -4.62 10.51
CA LEU A 126 -5.29 -3.52 11.09
C LEU A 126 -5.01 -3.81 12.57
N VAL A 127 -3.87 -3.34 13.05
CA VAL A 127 -3.53 -3.20 14.47
C VAL A 127 -3.30 -1.72 14.71
N VAL A 128 -3.63 -1.21 15.88
CA VAL A 128 -3.47 0.23 16.19
C VAL A 128 -2.30 0.44 17.15
N PHE A 129 -1.49 1.45 16.85
CA PHE A 129 -0.52 1.99 17.80
C PHE A 129 -0.91 3.43 18.16
N MET A 130 -1.42 3.61 19.39
CA MET A 130 -1.70 4.93 19.95
C MET A 130 -0.41 5.51 20.48
N ASN A 131 0.22 6.37 19.67
CA ASN A 131 1.57 6.87 19.84
C ASN A 131 1.59 8.17 20.67
N LYS A 132 2.78 8.52 21.18
CA LYS A 132 3.06 9.75 21.94
C LYS A 132 2.30 9.85 23.26
N VAL A 133 2.05 8.73 23.93
CA VAL A 133 1.42 8.75 25.26
C VAL A 133 2.23 9.51 26.30
N ASP A 134 3.54 9.69 26.07
CA ASP A 134 4.42 10.53 26.87
C ASP A 134 4.06 12.03 26.86
N GLN A 135 3.13 12.44 26.02
CA GLN A 135 2.59 13.83 25.94
C GLN A 135 1.23 13.98 26.62
N VAL A 136 0.67 12.90 27.17
CA VAL A 136 -0.68 12.89 27.75
C VAL A 136 -0.60 12.40 29.19
N ASP A 137 -0.96 13.27 30.13
CA ASP A 137 -0.97 12.96 31.57
C ASP A 137 -2.37 12.50 32.06
N ASP A 138 -3.39 12.53 31.19
CA ASP A 138 -4.78 12.24 31.52
C ASP A 138 -5.20 10.88 30.95
N GLU A 139 -5.43 9.90 31.82
CA GLU A 139 -5.87 8.55 31.43
C GLU A 139 -7.28 8.56 30.80
N GLU A 140 -8.18 9.48 31.24
CA GLU A 140 -9.53 9.59 30.67
C GLU A 140 -9.46 10.03 29.19
N LEU A 141 -8.50 10.89 28.84
CA LEU A 141 -8.26 11.28 27.46
C LEU A 141 -7.79 10.10 26.60
N LEU A 142 -6.92 9.24 27.12
CA LEU A 142 -6.47 8.04 26.40
C LEU A 142 -7.64 7.08 26.10
N GLU A 143 -8.52 6.86 27.10
CA GLU A 143 -9.72 6.03 26.92
C GLU A 143 -10.68 6.64 25.89
N LEU A 144 -10.86 7.95 25.90
CA LEU A 144 -11.71 8.65 24.94
C LEU A 144 -11.17 8.51 23.51
N VAL A 145 -9.86 8.70 23.31
CA VAL A 145 -9.20 8.54 22.01
C VAL A 145 -9.30 7.10 21.52
N GLU A 146 -9.15 6.11 22.41
CA GLU A 146 -9.33 4.70 22.06
C GLU A 146 -10.76 4.43 21.58
N MET A 147 -11.78 4.93 22.27
CA MET A 147 -13.17 4.78 21.87
C MET A 147 -13.41 5.41 20.48
N GLU A 148 -12.89 6.61 20.24
CA GLU A 148 -13.04 7.29 18.95
C GLU A 148 -12.36 6.51 17.80
N ILE A 149 -11.19 5.91 18.05
CA ILE A 149 -10.52 5.04 17.08
C ILE A 149 -11.35 3.81 16.75
N ARG A 150 -11.94 3.14 17.77
CA ARG A 150 -12.79 1.95 17.59
C ARG A 150 -14.05 2.25 16.79
N GLU A 151 -14.73 3.36 17.11
CA GLU A 151 -15.91 3.83 16.37
C GLU A 151 -15.55 4.14 14.91
N LEU A 152 -14.43 4.82 14.69
CA LEU A 152 -13.96 5.14 13.34
C LEU A 152 -13.64 3.90 12.51
N LEU A 153 -12.96 2.91 13.09
CA LEU A 153 -12.66 1.64 12.42
C LEU A 153 -13.93 0.89 12.05
N SER A 154 -14.91 0.85 12.97
CA SER A 154 -16.22 0.23 12.73
C SER A 154 -16.99 0.92 11.61
N THR A 155 -16.88 2.23 11.49
CA THR A 155 -17.52 3.01 10.41
C THR A 155 -17.01 2.60 9.02
N TYR A 156 -15.77 2.14 8.92
CA TYR A 156 -15.16 1.68 7.67
C TYR A 156 -15.08 0.14 7.55
N ASP A 157 -16.00 -0.58 8.19
CA ASP A 157 -16.13 -2.04 8.13
C ASP A 157 -14.90 -2.84 8.62
N PHE A 158 -14.10 -2.26 9.49
CA PHE A 158 -13.14 -3.02 10.29
C PHE A 158 -13.77 -3.38 11.63
N PRO A 159 -13.44 -4.55 12.24
CA PRO A 159 -14.03 -4.97 13.53
C PRO A 159 -13.43 -4.16 14.70
N GLY A 160 -13.82 -2.88 14.82
CA GLY A 160 -13.22 -1.91 15.73
C GLY A 160 -13.13 -2.37 17.19
N ASP A 161 -14.14 -3.14 17.67
CA ASP A 161 -14.15 -3.65 19.04
C ASP A 161 -13.10 -4.74 19.30
N ASP A 162 -12.76 -5.52 18.26
CA ASP A 162 -11.84 -6.66 18.37
C ASP A 162 -10.38 -6.31 17.99
N ILE A 163 -10.15 -5.14 17.39
CA ILE A 163 -8.83 -4.72 16.93
C ILE A 163 -7.91 -4.43 18.13
N PRO A 164 -6.70 -5.02 18.19
CA PRO A 164 -5.70 -4.69 19.20
C PRO A 164 -5.27 -3.22 19.10
N ILE A 165 -5.31 -2.51 20.22
CA ILE A 165 -4.80 -1.15 20.37
C ILE A 165 -3.70 -1.17 21.42
N VAL A 166 -2.49 -0.78 21.04
CA VAL A 166 -1.34 -0.68 21.93
C VAL A 166 -1.00 0.80 22.11
N ALA A 167 -0.99 1.26 23.35
CA ALA A 167 -0.66 2.64 23.71
C ALA A 167 0.81 2.72 24.16
N GLY A 168 1.60 3.61 23.51
CA GLY A 168 3.02 3.72 23.79
C GLY A 168 3.68 4.96 23.21
N SER A 169 5.00 5.06 23.33
CA SER A 169 5.81 6.13 22.76
C SER A 169 6.95 5.54 21.91
N ALA A 170 6.82 5.70 20.59
CA ALA A 170 7.88 5.30 19.67
C ALA A 170 9.18 6.10 19.91
N LEU A 171 9.07 7.36 20.32
CA LEU A 171 10.23 8.20 20.63
C LEU A 171 10.95 7.70 21.90
N ALA A 172 10.20 7.37 22.96
CA ALA A 172 10.78 6.80 24.18
C ALA A 172 11.52 5.49 23.88
N ALA A 173 10.96 4.63 23.03
CA ALA A 173 11.61 3.41 22.55
C ALA A 173 12.90 3.70 21.77
N MET A 174 12.88 4.70 20.88
CA MET A 174 14.06 5.11 20.11
C MET A 174 15.19 5.64 21.02
N GLU A 175 14.84 6.45 22.01
CA GLU A 175 15.80 7.02 22.96
C GLU A 175 16.23 6.05 24.06
N GLY A 176 15.56 4.91 24.22
CA GLY A 176 15.83 3.91 25.26
C GLY A 176 15.47 4.43 26.65
N ARG A 177 14.53 5.34 26.76
CA ARG A 177 13.97 5.87 28.00
C ARG A 177 12.60 5.27 28.27
N ASP A 178 12.22 5.21 29.54
CA ASP A 178 10.92 4.73 30.01
C ASP A 178 10.46 3.43 29.29
N PRO A 179 11.03 2.27 29.65
CA PRO A 179 10.74 1.02 28.97
C PRO A 179 9.25 0.64 28.97
N GLU A 180 8.47 1.06 29.96
CA GLU A 180 7.06 0.69 30.10
C GLU A 180 6.17 1.28 29.00
N ILE A 181 6.45 2.49 28.55
CA ILE A 181 5.75 3.10 27.41
C ILE A 181 6.56 3.02 26.12
N GLY A 182 7.85 2.68 26.19
CA GLY A 182 8.78 2.58 25.07
C GLY A 182 8.94 1.14 24.57
N GLU A 183 10.10 0.51 24.87
CA GLU A 183 10.49 -0.81 24.35
C GLU A 183 9.43 -1.89 24.58
N ASN A 184 8.87 -1.99 25.79
CA ASN A 184 7.87 -3.00 26.12
C ASN A 184 6.64 -2.88 25.22
N LYS A 185 6.22 -1.66 24.89
CA LYS A 185 5.08 -1.41 24.00
C LYS A 185 5.37 -1.70 22.53
N ILE A 186 6.60 -1.52 22.06
CA ILE A 186 7.01 -1.98 20.72
C ILE A 186 6.98 -3.51 20.64
N ARG A 187 7.41 -4.21 21.70
CA ARG A 187 7.34 -5.69 21.75
C ARG A 187 5.89 -6.18 21.84
N GLU A 188 5.04 -5.53 22.62
CA GLU A 188 3.61 -5.80 22.71
C GLU A 188 2.91 -5.59 21.36
N LEU A 189 3.21 -4.49 20.66
CA LEU A 189 2.70 -4.23 19.32
C LEU A 189 3.05 -5.36 18.35
N MET A 190 4.31 -5.78 18.32
CA MET A 190 4.73 -6.83 17.39
C MET A 190 4.16 -8.20 17.76
N ALA A 191 3.92 -8.47 19.04
CA ALA A 191 3.19 -9.66 19.48
C ALA A 191 1.71 -9.61 19.01
N ALA A 192 1.06 -8.46 19.14
CA ALA A 192 -0.30 -8.27 18.62
C ALA A 192 -0.38 -8.42 17.08
N VAL A 193 0.63 -7.91 16.38
CA VAL A 193 0.75 -8.08 14.91
C VAL A 193 0.92 -9.55 14.54
N ASP A 194 1.79 -10.29 15.25
CA ASP A 194 2.01 -11.73 15.03
C ASP A 194 0.72 -12.55 15.23
N GLU A 195 -0.07 -12.19 16.22
CA GLU A 195 -1.30 -12.91 16.59
C GLU A 195 -2.49 -12.51 15.71
N TYR A 196 -2.72 -11.21 15.51
CA TYR A 196 -3.94 -10.69 14.91
C TYR A 196 -3.91 -10.63 13.37
N ILE A 197 -2.76 -10.28 12.78
CA ILE A 197 -2.66 -10.22 11.31
C ILE A 197 -2.59 -11.64 10.75
N PRO A 198 -3.52 -12.04 9.86
CA PRO A 198 -3.54 -13.39 9.32
C PRO A 198 -2.32 -13.67 8.45
N THR A 199 -1.80 -14.90 8.49
CA THR A 199 -0.80 -15.33 7.51
C THR A 199 -1.49 -15.43 6.14
N PRO A 200 -1.05 -14.66 5.13
CA PRO A 200 -1.75 -14.59 3.86
C PRO A 200 -1.63 -15.89 3.06
N ALA A 201 -2.73 -16.30 2.43
CA ALA A 201 -2.68 -17.34 1.40
C ALA A 201 -2.00 -16.77 0.14
N ARG A 202 -0.98 -17.45 -0.38
CA ARG A 202 -0.23 -17.02 -1.55
C ARG A 202 -0.69 -17.75 -2.80
N ALA A 203 -1.10 -16.99 -3.82
CA ALA A 203 -1.57 -17.52 -5.09
C ALA A 203 -0.39 -17.92 -6.01
N VAL A 204 0.45 -18.84 -5.56
CA VAL A 204 1.68 -19.26 -6.29
C VAL A 204 1.39 -20.09 -7.55
N ASP A 205 0.25 -20.76 -7.62
CA ASP A 205 -0.14 -21.63 -8.74
C ASP A 205 -0.76 -20.85 -9.92
N GLN A 206 -0.98 -19.56 -9.76
CA GLN A 206 -1.50 -18.69 -10.81
C GLN A 206 -0.38 -18.18 -11.74
N PRO A 207 -0.72 -17.69 -12.96
CA PRO A 207 0.25 -17.02 -13.82
C PRO A 207 0.88 -15.82 -13.11
N PHE A 208 2.21 -15.68 -13.22
CA PHE A 208 2.96 -14.59 -12.60
C PHE A 208 2.40 -13.21 -13.01
N LEU A 209 2.27 -12.33 -12.01
CA LEU A 209 1.95 -10.92 -12.18
C LEU A 209 2.57 -10.11 -11.04
N MET A 210 3.24 -8.99 -11.41
CA MET A 210 3.83 -8.03 -10.49
C MET A 210 3.60 -6.61 -11.01
N PRO A 211 2.83 -5.76 -10.33
CA PRO A 211 2.74 -4.33 -10.63
C PRO A 211 4.09 -3.64 -10.43
N ILE A 212 4.46 -2.76 -11.35
CA ILE A 212 5.70 -1.99 -11.27
C ILE A 212 5.49 -0.75 -10.42
N GLU A 213 6.31 -0.58 -9.39
CA GLU A 213 6.30 0.56 -8.48
C GLU A 213 7.37 1.58 -8.84
N ASP A 214 8.60 1.11 -9.00
CA ASP A 214 9.73 1.94 -9.34
C ASP A 214 10.58 1.31 -10.43
N VAL A 215 11.30 2.16 -11.16
CA VAL A 215 12.19 1.77 -12.26
C VAL A 215 13.55 2.42 -12.05
N PHE A 216 14.58 1.59 -11.94
CA PHE A 216 15.96 2.01 -11.74
C PHE A 216 16.84 1.58 -12.91
N SER A 217 17.85 2.40 -13.20
CA SER A 217 18.95 2.01 -14.08
C SER A 217 20.20 1.73 -13.24
N ILE A 218 20.71 0.51 -13.31
CA ILE A 218 21.93 0.12 -12.59
C ILE A 218 23.06 0.01 -13.59
N SER A 219 24.09 0.84 -13.41
CA SER A 219 25.27 0.85 -14.28
C SER A 219 25.88 -0.55 -14.39
N GLY A 220 26.08 -1.03 -15.62
CA GLY A 220 26.63 -2.35 -15.92
C GLY A 220 25.69 -3.55 -15.71
N ARG A 221 24.45 -3.34 -15.21
CA ARG A 221 23.45 -4.40 -14.97
C ARG A 221 22.16 -4.24 -15.79
N GLY A 222 21.79 -3.00 -16.13
CA GLY A 222 20.59 -2.71 -16.92
C GLY A 222 19.43 -2.14 -16.10
N THR A 223 18.23 -2.29 -16.61
CA THR A 223 16.99 -1.80 -15.97
C THR A 223 16.51 -2.80 -14.91
N VAL A 224 16.24 -2.29 -13.74
CA VAL A 224 15.61 -3.00 -12.61
C VAL A 224 14.27 -2.37 -12.33
N VAL A 225 13.24 -3.19 -12.19
CA VAL A 225 11.92 -2.77 -11.74
C VAL A 225 11.63 -3.39 -10.40
N THR A 226 10.97 -2.65 -9.52
CA THR A 226 10.55 -3.13 -8.21
C THR A 226 9.04 -3.24 -8.12
N GLY A 227 8.58 -4.14 -7.29
CA GLY A 227 7.18 -4.32 -6.97
C GLY A 227 6.93 -5.53 -6.09
N ARG A 228 5.71 -5.63 -5.57
CA ARG A 228 5.25 -6.84 -4.91
C ARG A 228 4.69 -7.82 -5.94
N VAL A 229 5.11 -9.07 -5.86
CA VAL A 229 4.50 -10.13 -6.66
C VAL A 229 3.06 -10.35 -6.19
N GLU A 230 2.10 -10.00 -7.04
CA GLU A 230 0.66 -10.13 -6.73
C GLU A 230 0.24 -11.60 -6.73
N ARG A 231 0.72 -12.37 -7.72
CA ARG A 231 0.45 -13.80 -7.87
C ARG A 231 1.53 -14.50 -8.69
N GLY A 232 1.57 -15.81 -8.59
CA GLY A 232 2.46 -16.69 -9.36
C GLY A 232 3.90 -16.67 -8.87
N VAL A 233 4.76 -17.15 -9.72
CA VAL A 233 6.21 -17.30 -9.49
C VAL A 233 6.97 -16.80 -10.71
N ILE A 234 8.09 -16.10 -10.47
CA ILE A 234 9.08 -15.70 -11.48
C ILE A 234 10.42 -16.32 -11.15
N ASN A 235 11.06 -16.97 -12.13
CA ASN A 235 12.39 -17.51 -12.00
C ASN A 235 13.38 -16.68 -12.81
N VAL A 236 14.63 -16.73 -12.42
CA VAL A 236 15.71 -16.20 -13.25
C VAL A 236 15.77 -16.99 -14.56
N GLY A 237 15.68 -16.30 -15.69
CA GLY A 237 15.63 -16.89 -17.03
C GLY A 237 14.25 -16.91 -17.67
N ASP A 238 13.18 -16.63 -16.91
CA ASP A 238 11.81 -16.63 -17.44
C ASP A 238 11.60 -15.50 -18.46
N SER A 239 10.85 -15.82 -19.52
CA SER A 239 10.31 -14.83 -20.44
C SER A 239 9.10 -14.16 -19.79
N ILE A 240 9.05 -12.84 -19.84
CA ILE A 240 8.00 -12.01 -19.24
C ILE A 240 7.57 -10.91 -20.20
N GLU A 241 6.37 -10.40 -20.01
CA GLU A 241 5.83 -9.23 -20.70
C GLU A 241 5.68 -8.05 -19.74
N ILE A 242 5.87 -6.86 -20.30
CA ILE A 242 5.62 -5.56 -19.70
C ILE A 242 4.34 -5.04 -20.34
N VAL A 243 3.26 -4.91 -19.59
CA VAL A 243 1.90 -4.64 -20.10
C VAL A 243 1.32 -3.39 -19.47
N GLY A 244 0.58 -2.61 -20.27
CA GLY A 244 -0.15 -1.40 -19.86
C GLY A 244 0.58 -0.11 -20.22
N ILE A 245 -0.16 0.98 -20.31
CA ILE A 245 0.26 2.36 -20.60
C ILE A 245 0.94 2.51 -21.97
N LYS A 246 1.96 1.72 -22.24
CA LYS A 246 2.74 1.67 -23.49
C LYS A 246 2.50 0.35 -24.23
N ASP A 247 3.05 0.24 -25.44
CA ASP A 247 3.02 -0.99 -26.20
C ASP A 247 3.64 -2.14 -25.39
N THR A 248 3.00 -3.31 -25.45
CA THR A 248 3.47 -4.51 -24.75
C THR A 248 4.84 -4.92 -25.28
N GLN A 249 5.76 -5.18 -24.36
CA GLN A 249 7.12 -5.60 -24.67
C GLN A 249 7.43 -6.92 -23.99
N THR A 250 8.13 -7.80 -24.72
CA THR A 250 8.63 -9.07 -24.16
C THR A 250 10.10 -8.94 -23.80
N THR A 251 10.47 -9.45 -22.63
CA THR A 251 11.86 -9.50 -22.17
C THR A 251 12.14 -10.75 -21.36
N THR A 252 13.36 -10.86 -20.83
CA THR A 252 13.77 -11.96 -19.96
C THR A 252 14.17 -11.40 -18.59
N CYS A 253 13.70 -12.02 -17.53
CA CYS A 253 14.17 -11.75 -16.18
C CYS A 253 15.55 -12.37 -15.98
N THR A 254 16.59 -11.56 -15.78
CA THR A 254 17.97 -12.03 -15.63
C THR A 254 18.46 -12.08 -14.18
N GLY A 255 17.65 -11.61 -13.24
CA GLY A 255 17.96 -11.65 -11.82
C GLY A 255 16.78 -11.22 -10.98
N VAL A 256 16.67 -11.80 -9.80
CA VAL A 256 15.64 -11.45 -8.79
C VAL A 256 16.37 -11.15 -7.49
N GLU A 257 16.01 -10.05 -6.85
CA GLU A 257 16.59 -9.61 -5.57
C GLU A 257 15.47 -9.17 -4.61
N MET A 258 15.66 -9.43 -3.33
CA MET A 258 14.82 -8.93 -2.26
C MET A 258 15.73 -8.43 -1.13
N PHE A 259 15.54 -7.19 -0.66
CA PHE A 259 16.37 -6.55 0.37
C PHE A 259 17.88 -6.70 0.11
N ARG A 260 18.31 -6.50 -1.15
CA ARG A 260 19.71 -6.64 -1.65
C ARG A 260 20.27 -8.05 -1.57
N LYS A 261 19.48 -9.06 -1.21
CA LYS A 261 19.84 -10.48 -1.24
C LYS A 261 19.36 -11.11 -2.55
N LEU A 262 20.13 -12.05 -3.08
CA LEU A 262 19.76 -12.74 -4.32
C LEU A 262 18.70 -13.80 -4.05
N LEU A 263 17.77 -13.93 -5.00
CA LEU A 263 16.77 -14.98 -5.04
C LEU A 263 16.93 -15.78 -6.33
N ASP A 264 16.75 -17.10 -6.23
CA ASP A 264 16.65 -17.96 -7.43
C ASP A 264 15.28 -17.78 -8.11
N ARG A 265 14.26 -17.45 -7.30
CA ARG A 265 12.90 -17.14 -7.74
C ARG A 265 12.20 -16.15 -6.80
N GLY A 266 11.29 -15.34 -7.37
CA GLY A 266 10.31 -14.55 -6.62
C GLY A 266 8.95 -15.23 -6.66
N GLU A 267 8.17 -15.17 -5.58
CA GLU A 267 6.84 -15.78 -5.50
C GLU A 267 5.82 -14.81 -4.90
N ALA A 268 4.53 -15.12 -5.09
CA ALA A 268 3.43 -14.29 -4.61
C ALA A 268 3.65 -13.83 -3.17
N GLY A 269 3.58 -12.52 -2.95
CA GLY A 269 3.82 -11.84 -1.69
C GLY A 269 5.21 -11.26 -1.52
N ASP A 270 6.21 -11.64 -2.32
CA ASP A 270 7.56 -11.08 -2.22
C ASP A 270 7.62 -9.66 -2.79
N ASN A 271 8.34 -8.77 -2.12
CA ASN A 271 8.73 -7.47 -2.64
C ASN A 271 10.09 -7.60 -3.31
N ILE A 272 10.11 -7.65 -4.64
CA ILE A 272 11.31 -7.96 -5.41
C ILE A 272 11.76 -6.82 -6.33
N GLY A 273 13.06 -6.83 -6.63
CA GLY A 273 13.63 -6.16 -7.78
C GLY A 273 13.91 -7.19 -8.88
N ALA A 274 13.28 -7.03 -10.04
CA ALA A 274 13.48 -7.87 -11.20
C ALA A 274 14.41 -7.18 -12.22
N LEU A 275 15.49 -7.84 -12.62
CA LEU A 275 16.42 -7.33 -13.61
C LEU A 275 15.98 -7.72 -15.00
N LEU A 276 15.81 -6.74 -15.90
CA LEU A 276 15.26 -6.91 -17.25
C LEU A 276 16.36 -6.88 -18.30
N ARG A 277 16.34 -7.84 -19.23
CA ARG A 277 17.33 -7.93 -20.32
C ARG A 277 16.96 -6.97 -21.47
N GLY A 278 17.90 -6.07 -21.83
CA GLY A 278 17.79 -5.30 -23.08
C GLY A 278 16.63 -4.30 -23.12
N ILE A 279 16.09 -3.92 -21.96
CA ILE A 279 15.05 -2.91 -21.83
C ILE A 279 15.68 -1.61 -21.32
N ASP A 280 15.46 -0.52 -22.06
CA ASP A 280 15.85 0.81 -21.66
C ASP A 280 14.88 1.35 -20.59
N ARG A 281 15.40 2.14 -19.64
CA ARG A 281 14.59 2.67 -18.53
C ARG A 281 13.37 3.47 -19.02
N GLU A 282 13.51 4.22 -20.10
CA GLU A 282 12.46 5.07 -20.69
C GLU A 282 11.30 4.28 -21.30
N LYS A 283 11.50 2.99 -21.55
CA LYS A 283 10.48 2.09 -22.10
C LYS A 283 9.58 1.48 -21.04
N VAL A 284 9.98 1.60 -19.78
CA VAL A 284 9.24 1.06 -18.63
C VAL A 284 8.88 2.20 -17.68
N GLU A 285 7.68 2.15 -17.13
CA GLU A 285 7.25 3.12 -16.13
C GLU A 285 6.36 2.50 -15.06
N ARG A 286 6.26 3.20 -13.93
CA ARG A 286 5.34 2.86 -12.84
C ARG A 286 3.91 2.74 -13.38
N GLY A 287 3.19 1.72 -12.94
CA GLY A 287 1.81 1.45 -13.34
C GLY A 287 1.65 0.41 -14.42
N GLN A 288 2.72 0.08 -15.15
CA GLN A 288 2.75 -1.14 -15.94
C GLN A 288 2.86 -2.37 -15.03
N VAL A 289 2.61 -3.55 -15.59
CA VAL A 289 2.81 -4.81 -14.87
C VAL A 289 3.84 -5.69 -15.60
N LEU A 290 4.63 -6.44 -14.83
CA LEU A 290 5.33 -7.62 -15.34
C LEU A 290 4.38 -8.81 -15.21
N CYS A 291 4.25 -9.60 -16.25
CA CYS A 291 3.42 -10.79 -16.20
C CYS A 291 3.97 -11.94 -17.05
N LYS A 292 3.42 -13.13 -16.84
CA LYS A 292 3.67 -14.27 -17.74
C LYS A 292 3.13 -13.91 -19.13
N PRO A 293 3.87 -14.20 -20.23
CA PRO A 293 3.44 -13.86 -21.57
C PRO A 293 2.03 -14.33 -21.90
N GLY A 294 1.20 -13.40 -22.39
CA GLY A 294 -0.19 -13.64 -22.78
C GLY A 294 -1.18 -13.84 -21.63
N SER A 295 -0.77 -13.63 -20.38
CA SER A 295 -1.66 -13.83 -19.22
C SER A 295 -2.52 -12.64 -18.86
N VAL A 296 -2.13 -11.43 -19.26
CA VAL A 296 -2.87 -10.18 -19.01
C VAL A 296 -2.79 -9.31 -20.26
N ASN A 297 -3.87 -8.59 -20.57
CA ASN A 297 -3.93 -7.67 -21.69
C ASN A 297 -4.17 -6.22 -21.22
N PRO A 298 -3.72 -5.22 -22.00
CA PRO A 298 -4.04 -3.83 -21.73
C PRO A 298 -5.44 -3.50 -22.28
N HIS A 299 -6.24 -2.74 -21.51
CA HIS A 299 -7.60 -2.38 -21.82
C HIS A 299 -7.87 -0.90 -21.53
N THR A 300 -8.79 -0.30 -22.32
CA THR A 300 -9.22 1.09 -22.13
C THR A 300 -10.69 1.21 -21.75
N LYS A 301 -11.51 0.18 -22.02
CA LYS A 301 -12.96 0.23 -21.76
C LYS A 301 -13.40 -0.95 -20.91
N PHE A 302 -14.19 -0.66 -19.89
CA PHE A 302 -14.71 -1.67 -18.98
C PHE A 302 -16.04 -1.26 -18.37
N GLU A 303 -16.81 -2.23 -17.87
CA GLU A 303 -17.93 -2.03 -16.95
C GLU A 303 -17.45 -2.27 -15.53
N ALA A 304 -18.00 -1.52 -14.58
CA ALA A 304 -17.68 -1.66 -13.18
C ALA A 304 -18.91 -1.48 -12.29
N GLU A 305 -18.91 -2.16 -11.17
CA GLU A 305 -19.76 -1.85 -10.03
C GLU A 305 -19.02 -0.82 -9.18
N VAL A 306 -19.65 0.33 -8.93
CA VAL A 306 -19.03 1.44 -8.18
C VAL A 306 -19.92 1.90 -7.05
N TYR A 307 -19.26 2.33 -5.97
CA TYR A 307 -19.87 3.04 -4.87
C TYR A 307 -19.31 4.46 -4.81
N ILE A 308 -20.19 5.45 -4.72
CA ILE A 308 -19.82 6.86 -4.62
C ILE A 308 -19.91 7.29 -3.17
N LEU A 309 -18.78 7.70 -2.59
CA LEU A 309 -18.67 8.08 -1.19
C LEU A 309 -19.57 9.28 -0.86
N THR A 310 -20.22 9.23 0.29
CA THR A 310 -20.98 10.34 0.85
C THR A 310 -20.07 11.45 1.34
N LYS A 311 -20.64 12.61 1.67
CA LYS A 311 -19.92 13.73 2.27
C LYS A 311 -19.32 13.35 3.64
N GLU A 312 -20.07 12.60 4.43
CA GLU A 312 -19.68 12.12 5.76
C GLU A 312 -18.48 11.18 5.69
N GLU A 313 -18.37 10.39 4.62
CA GLU A 313 -17.23 9.51 4.31
C GLU A 313 -16.05 10.27 3.68
N GLY A 314 -16.10 11.60 3.58
CA GLY A 314 -15.06 12.42 2.97
C GLY A 314 -15.16 12.55 1.44
N GLY A 315 -16.20 12.00 0.84
CA GLY A 315 -16.46 12.02 -0.60
C GLY A 315 -17.07 13.33 -1.11
N ARG A 316 -17.89 13.21 -2.15
CA ARG A 316 -18.56 14.35 -2.79
C ARG A 316 -19.77 14.79 -1.96
N HIS A 317 -20.13 16.07 -2.13
CA HIS A 317 -21.38 16.65 -1.59
C HIS A 317 -22.35 17.06 -2.72
N THR A 318 -21.96 16.89 -3.98
CA THR A 318 -22.76 17.20 -5.15
C THR A 318 -22.81 16.00 -6.11
N PRO A 319 -23.92 15.81 -6.85
CA PRO A 319 -23.99 14.78 -7.87
C PRO A 319 -22.97 15.03 -8.99
N PHE A 320 -22.70 13.97 -9.77
CA PHE A 320 -22.04 14.12 -11.05
C PHE A 320 -22.95 13.61 -12.18
N PHE A 321 -22.67 14.07 -13.39
CA PHE A 321 -23.47 13.82 -14.58
C PHE A 321 -22.68 12.98 -15.61
N ALA A 322 -23.32 12.62 -16.70
CA ALA A 322 -22.66 11.95 -17.81
C ALA A 322 -21.41 12.71 -18.26
N ASN A 323 -20.40 11.97 -18.74
CA ASN A 323 -19.08 12.49 -19.13
C ASN A 323 -18.25 13.06 -17.97
N TYR A 324 -18.54 12.69 -16.72
CA TYR A 324 -17.67 12.97 -15.60
C TYR A 324 -16.28 12.32 -15.82
N ARG A 325 -15.21 13.07 -15.55
CA ARG A 325 -13.83 12.68 -15.87
C ARG A 325 -12.92 12.71 -14.63
N PRO A 326 -13.05 11.73 -13.73
CA PRO A 326 -12.16 11.60 -12.58
C PRO A 326 -10.86 10.88 -12.94
N GLN A 327 -10.01 10.69 -11.92
CA GLN A 327 -8.87 9.79 -11.97
C GLN A 327 -9.26 8.42 -11.40
N PHE A 328 -8.92 7.37 -12.14
CA PHE A 328 -9.06 5.98 -11.73
C PHE A 328 -7.72 5.46 -11.27
N TYR A 329 -7.64 4.98 -10.05
CA TYR A 329 -6.43 4.46 -9.42
C TYR A 329 -6.45 2.93 -9.48
N PHE A 330 -5.59 2.35 -10.31
CA PHE A 330 -5.40 0.92 -10.45
C PHE A 330 -4.01 0.53 -9.95
N ARG A 331 -3.91 -0.42 -9.03
CA ARG A 331 -2.59 -0.89 -8.52
C ARG A 331 -1.65 0.27 -8.19
N THR A 332 -0.62 0.47 -9.02
CA THR A 332 0.44 1.46 -8.77
C THR A 332 0.31 2.74 -9.60
N THR A 333 -0.78 2.92 -10.36
CA THR A 333 -0.98 4.08 -11.25
C THR A 333 -2.36 4.68 -11.16
N ASP A 334 -2.48 5.89 -11.65
CA ASP A 334 -3.74 6.57 -11.91
C ASP A 334 -3.85 6.93 -13.40
N VAL A 335 -5.06 6.89 -13.90
CA VAL A 335 -5.39 7.27 -15.27
C VAL A 335 -6.72 8.01 -15.30
N THR A 336 -6.78 9.08 -16.09
CA THR A 336 -8.03 9.80 -16.31
C THR A 336 -8.96 8.95 -17.17
N GLY A 337 -10.23 8.87 -16.80
CA GLY A 337 -11.24 8.18 -17.57
C GLY A 337 -12.56 8.91 -17.58
N THR A 338 -13.39 8.64 -18.58
CA THR A 338 -14.74 9.20 -18.72
C THR A 338 -15.75 8.18 -18.21
N CYS A 339 -16.59 8.58 -17.26
CA CYS A 339 -17.73 7.79 -16.80
C CYS A 339 -18.87 7.87 -17.80
N ILE A 340 -19.38 6.71 -18.22
CA ILE A 340 -20.53 6.55 -19.12
C ILE A 340 -21.63 5.94 -18.27
N LEU A 341 -22.68 6.73 -18.00
CA LEU A 341 -23.79 6.31 -17.18
C LEU A 341 -24.73 5.36 -17.94
N PRO A 342 -25.42 4.45 -17.24
CA PRO A 342 -26.43 3.59 -17.85
C PRO A 342 -27.56 4.42 -18.51
N GLU A 343 -28.20 3.84 -19.50
CA GLU A 343 -29.35 4.46 -20.17
C GLU A 343 -30.45 4.76 -19.15
N GLY A 344 -30.97 6.00 -19.19
CA GLY A 344 -31.98 6.49 -18.25
C GLY A 344 -31.44 7.07 -16.94
N THR A 345 -30.12 7.04 -16.71
CA THR A 345 -29.48 7.67 -15.56
C THR A 345 -28.92 9.03 -15.94
N GLU A 346 -29.51 10.11 -15.45
CA GLU A 346 -29.07 11.48 -15.76
C GLU A 346 -27.94 11.93 -14.82
N MET A 347 -27.97 11.51 -13.56
CA MET A 347 -27.00 11.88 -12.52
C MET A 347 -26.75 10.75 -11.55
N VAL A 348 -25.65 10.85 -10.82
CA VAL A 348 -25.26 9.94 -9.73
C VAL A 348 -25.03 10.75 -8.47
N MET A 349 -25.67 10.33 -7.40
CA MET A 349 -25.61 10.98 -6.09
C MET A 349 -24.50 10.38 -5.22
N PRO A 350 -23.93 11.17 -4.27
CA PRO A 350 -23.15 10.60 -3.18
C PRO A 350 -23.98 9.56 -2.41
N GLY A 351 -23.38 8.40 -2.13
CA GLY A 351 -24.05 7.24 -1.52
C GLY A 351 -24.64 6.23 -2.50
N ASP A 352 -24.63 6.52 -3.80
CA ASP A 352 -25.15 5.59 -4.81
C ASP A 352 -24.21 4.41 -5.07
N ASN A 353 -24.83 3.24 -5.21
CA ASN A 353 -24.24 2.05 -5.82
C ASN A 353 -24.80 1.86 -7.22
N LEU A 354 -23.94 1.79 -8.23
CA LEU A 354 -24.40 1.61 -9.62
C LEU A 354 -23.39 0.86 -10.48
N LYS A 355 -23.89 0.33 -11.60
CA LYS A 355 -23.03 -0.12 -12.69
C LYS A 355 -22.81 1.03 -13.66
N LEU A 356 -21.57 1.30 -14.03
CA LEU A 356 -21.23 2.24 -15.08
C LEU A 356 -20.17 1.65 -16.01
N SER A 357 -20.08 2.21 -17.20
CA SER A 357 -18.93 1.96 -18.09
C SER A 357 -17.92 3.09 -17.95
N ALA A 358 -16.65 2.77 -18.13
CA ALA A 358 -15.59 3.75 -18.14
C ALA A 358 -14.71 3.60 -19.38
N GLU A 359 -14.25 4.74 -19.91
CA GLU A 359 -13.29 4.81 -21.00
C GLU A 359 -12.07 5.59 -20.56
N LEU A 360 -10.93 4.90 -20.45
CA LEU A 360 -9.66 5.46 -19.99
C LEU A 360 -8.92 6.13 -21.16
N ILE A 361 -8.13 7.17 -20.86
CA ILE A 361 -7.28 7.84 -21.85
C ILE A 361 -6.01 7.07 -22.24
N ALA A 362 -5.63 6.06 -21.44
CA ALA A 362 -4.48 5.19 -21.66
C ALA A 362 -4.84 3.74 -21.30
N PRO A 363 -4.26 2.75 -21.98
CA PRO A 363 -4.54 1.34 -21.69
C PRO A 363 -3.90 0.94 -20.35
N ILE A 364 -4.62 0.17 -19.55
CA ILE A 364 -4.17 -0.38 -18.27
C ILE A 364 -4.22 -1.90 -18.34
N ALA A 365 -3.21 -2.56 -17.78
CA ALA A 365 -3.23 -4.01 -17.55
C ALA A 365 -4.39 -4.35 -16.62
N MET A 366 -5.46 -4.95 -17.15
CA MET A 366 -6.74 -5.08 -16.48
C MET A 366 -7.30 -6.49 -16.61
N GLU A 367 -8.03 -6.90 -15.57
CA GLU A 367 -8.76 -8.16 -15.50
C GLU A 367 -10.10 -7.92 -14.78
N GLU A 368 -11.07 -8.79 -15.00
CA GLU A 368 -12.31 -8.81 -14.22
C GLU A 368 -11.99 -9.08 -12.73
N GLY A 369 -12.67 -8.40 -11.83
CA GLY A 369 -12.41 -8.44 -10.40
C GLY A 369 -11.35 -7.44 -9.91
N LEU A 370 -10.66 -6.72 -10.80
CA LEU A 370 -9.68 -5.70 -10.40
C LEU A 370 -10.39 -4.53 -9.68
N ARG A 371 -9.94 -4.23 -8.48
CA ARG A 371 -10.43 -3.09 -7.67
C ARG A 371 -9.74 -1.79 -8.08
N PHE A 372 -10.45 -0.69 -7.92
CA PHE A 372 -9.92 0.65 -8.15
C PHE A 372 -10.56 1.69 -7.25
N ALA A 373 -9.86 2.79 -7.02
CA ALA A 373 -10.41 3.98 -6.39
C ALA A 373 -10.69 5.06 -7.45
N ILE A 374 -11.71 5.89 -7.20
CA ILE A 374 -12.05 7.05 -8.02
C ILE A 374 -11.69 8.30 -7.22
N ARG A 375 -10.89 9.21 -7.82
CA ARG A 375 -10.44 10.43 -7.16
C ARG A 375 -10.69 11.67 -7.99
N GLU A 376 -10.98 12.77 -7.30
CA GLU A 376 -11.16 14.10 -7.88
C GLU A 376 -10.60 15.16 -6.94
N GLY A 377 -9.79 16.10 -7.48
CA GLY A 377 -9.29 17.23 -6.70
C GLY A 377 -8.55 16.85 -5.41
N GLY A 378 -7.80 15.74 -5.45
CA GLY A 378 -7.04 15.24 -4.29
C GLY A 378 -7.86 14.43 -3.28
N ARG A 379 -9.16 14.18 -3.52
CA ARG A 379 -10.05 13.40 -2.65
C ARG A 379 -10.47 12.10 -3.29
N THR A 380 -10.60 11.06 -2.50
CA THR A 380 -11.29 9.83 -2.91
C THR A 380 -12.79 10.09 -2.90
N VAL A 381 -13.42 9.87 -4.04
CA VAL A 381 -14.87 10.14 -4.23
C VAL A 381 -15.67 8.87 -4.51
N GLY A 382 -15.00 7.75 -4.69
CA GLY A 382 -15.65 6.47 -4.88
C GLY A 382 -14.65 5.34 -5.03
N SER A 383 -15.17 4.14 -5.10
CA SER A 383 -14.43 2.92 -5.39
C SER A 383 -15.24 1.99 -6.26
N GLY A 384 -14.58 1.05 -6.91
CA GLY A 384 -15.28 0.09 -7.75
C GLY A 384 -14.48 -1.18 -8.02
N VAL A 385 -15.17 -2.10 -8.66
CA VAL A 385 -14.61 -3.38 -9.12
C VAL A 385 -14.94 -3.55 -10.60
N VAL A 386 -13.95 -3.89 -11.40
CA VAL A 386 -14.16 -4.21 -12.84
C VAL A 386 -15.02 -5.46 -12.93
N SER A 387 -16.23 -5.33 -13.48
CA SER A 387 -17.17 -6.43 -13.65
C SER A 387 -17.07 -7.08 -15.02
N LYS A 388 -16.62 -6.32 -16.03
CA LYS A 388 -16.49 -6.81 -17.41
C LYS A 388 -15.54 -5.95 -18.22
N ILE A 389 -14.72 -6.59 -19.04
CA ILE A 389 -13.84 -5.93 -20.01
C ILE A 389 -14.62 -5.73 -21.32
N LEU A 390 -14.54 -4.53 -21.90
CA LEU A 390 -15.22 -4.17 -23.16
C LEU A 390 -14.25 -4.00 -24.34
N ALA A 391 -13.08 -3.37 -24.13
CA ALA A 391 -12.03 -3.18 -25.15
C ALA A 391 -10.67 -2.86 -24.53
#